data_9c2b2a62e17f708773f382eadf7d9c30
#
_entry.id   9c2b2a62e17f708773f382eadf7d9c30
#
_cell.length_a   1.000
_cell.length_b   1.000
_cell.length_c   1.000
_cell.angle_alpha   90.00
_cell.angle_beta   90.00
_cell.angle_gamma   90.00
#
_symmetry.space_group_name_H-M   'P 1'
#
loop_
_entity.id
_entity.type
_entity.pdbx_description
1 polymer ?
#
loop_
_entity_poly.entity_id
_entity_poly.type
_entity_poly.pdbx_seq_one_letter_code
_entity_poly.pdbx_strand_id
1 'polypeptide(L)'
;MYSAASKIPIDRDELEFAGALSGEQMEVVRCKTIDVLVPANAEIVIEGKVLPNVREEEGPFGEFTDSYVPIMKNHAFQVTAITHRKDAFWHDIYAGGREDLNLLGLPIESEVFNHIRKFATPEDILDVYAAPFVFGCFIRMRKKSEDQPKNVLLSALASYAWTQFVVVVDEDVDVRDPNDVLWAIQTRCCPERDIMVIPGVSSYTREDVKEENVGKFGIDATAPISKRYIYKRRTNCMEDKVEISDYYKP
;
A
#
# COMPACT_ATOMS: atom_id res chain seq x y z
N MET A 1 -1.71 -11.60 -9.62
CA MET A 1 -1.13 -10.97 -8.41
C MET A 1 -2.00 -9.83 -7.90
N TYR A 2 -2.35 -8.84 -8.68
CA TYR A 2 -3.23 -7.74 -8.25
C TYR A 2 -4.55 -8.18 -7.67
N SER A 3 -5.25 -9.10 -8.35
CA SER A 3 -6.52 -9.64 -7.89
C SER A 3 -6.41 -10.34 -6.53
N ALA A 4 -5.32 -11.06 -6.30
CA ALA A 4 -5.08 -11.76 -5.02
C ALA A 4 -4.75 -10.81 -3.86
N ALA A 5 -4.16 -9.63 -4.14
CA ALA A 5 -3.85 -8.61 -3.13
C ALA A 5 -5.05 -7.69 -2.83
N SER A 6 -6.07 -7.67 -3.69
CA SER A 6 -7.24 -6.82 -3.54
C SER A 6 -8.27 -7.43 -2.60
N LYS A 7 -8.90 -6.62 -1.76
CA LYS A 7 -10.08 -7.03 -1.00
C LYS A 7 -11.30 -7.01 -1.92
N ILE A 8 -11.63 -8.15 -2.48
CA ILE A 8 -12.80 -8.32 -3.34
C ILE A 8 -14.00 -8.71 -2.48
N PRO A 9 -15.23 -8.26 -2.79
CA PRO A 9 -16.43 -8.70 -2.10
C PRO A 9 -16.56 -10.22 -2.12
N ILE A 10 -17.03 -10.81 -1.02
CA ILE A 10 -17.08 -12.25 -0.80
C ILE A 10 -17.94 -13.02 -1.83
N ASP A 11 -18.80 -12.31 -2.54
CA ASP A 11 -19.66 -12.84 -3.62
C ASP A 11 -19.04 -12.74 -5.01
N ARG A 12 -17.78 -12.32 -5.10
CA ARG A 12 -17.02 -12.20 -6.35
C ARG A 12 -15.83 -13.14 -6.36
N ASP A 13 -15.46 -13.56 -7.58
CA ASP A 13 -14.30 -14.43 -7.81
C ASP A 13 -13.06 -13.59 -8.20
N GLU A 14 -11.93 -13.86 -7.59
CA GLU A 14 -10.66 -13.19 -7.89
C GLU A 14 -10.21 -13.41 -9.33
N LEU A 15 -10.57 -14.53 -9.94
CA LEU A 15 -10.25 -14.81 -11.35
C LEU A 15 -11.09 -13.97 -12.32
N GLU A 16 -12.36 -13.69 -11.95
CA GLU A 16 -13.19 -12.74 -12.72
C GLU A 16 -12.61 -11.33 -12.65
N PHE A 17 -12.17 -10.92 -11.45
CA PHE A 17 -11.53 -9.62 -11.24
C PHE A 17 -10.22 -9.51 -12.02
N ALA A 18 -9.40 -10.58 -12.04
CA ALA A 18 -8.18 -10.63 -12.83
C ALA A 18 -8.46 -10.48 -14.33
N GLY A 19 -9.50 -11.16 -14.84
CA GLY A 19 -9.97 -11.02 -16.23
C GLY A 19 -10.42 -9.59 -16.54
N ALA A 20 -11.17 -8.96 -15.63
CA ALA A 20 -11.61 -7.57 -15.80
C ALA A 20 -10.43 -6.58 -15.83
N LEU A 21 -9.40 -6.78 -15.01
CA LEU A 21 -8.18 -5.96 -15.01
C LEU A 21 -7.36 -6.12 -16.30
N SER A 22 -7.26 -7.34 -16.83
CA SER A 22 -6.53 -7.60 -18.07
C SER A 22 -7.30 -7.16 -19.33
N GLY A 23 -8.62 -6.92 -19.22
CA GLY A 23 -9.49 -6.64 -20.35
C GLY A 23 -9.82 -7.87 -21.20
N GLU A 24 -9.47 -9.06 -20.75
CA GLU A 24 -9.66 -10.34 -21.44
C GLU A 24 -10.25 -11.37 -20.49
N GLN A 25 -11.02 -12.32 -21.03
CA GLN A 25 -11.51 -13.45 -20.24
C GLN A 25 -10.35 -14.34 -19.84
N MET A 26 -10.25 -14.63 -18.55
CA MET A 26 -9.26 -15.57 -18.04
C MET A 26 -9.70 -17.01 -18.35
N GLU A 27 -8.89 -17.72 -19.13
CA GLU A 27 -9.09 -19.16 -19.34
C GLU A 27 -8.73 -19.93 -18.08
N VAL A 28 -9.60 -20.83 -17.67
CA VAL A 28 -9.41 -21.66 -16.47
C VAL A 28 -9.51 -23.14 -16.79
N VAL A 29 -8.80 -23.96 -16.03
CA VAL A 29 -8.84 -25.42 -16.10
C VAL A 29 -9.07 -26.00 -14.72
N ARG A 30 -9.64 -27.20 -14.67
CA ARG A 30 -9.84 -27.92 -13.40
C ARG A 30 -8.52 -28.56 -12.95
N CYS A 31 -8.24 -28.48 -11.67
CA CYS A 31 -7.15 -29.19 -11.02
C CYS A 31 -7.26 -30.72 -11.23
N LYS A 32 -6.16 -31.45 -11.06
CA LYS A 32 -6.08 -32.91 -11.27
C LYS A 32 -6.60 -33.74 -10.10
N THR A 33 -6.39 -33.25 -8.89
CA THR A 33 -6.64 -34.02 -7.64
C THR A 33 -7.66 -33.38 -6.73
N ILE A 34 -8.03 -32.14 -6.96
CA ILE A 34 -9.01 -31.39 -6.17
C ILE A 34 -10.01 -30.68 -7.11
N ASP A 35 -11.20 -30.39 -6.61
CA ASP A 35 -12.24 -29.71 -7.37
C ASP A 35 -12.13 -28.20 -7.28
N VAL A 36 -11.04 -27.64 -7.85
CA VAL A 36 -10.75 -26.22 -7.90
C VAL A 36 -10.38 -25.83 -9.33
N LEU A 37 -10.79 -24.64 -9.75
CA LEU A 37 -10.38 -24.05 -11.04
C LEU A 37 -9.12 -23.21 -10.81
N VAL A 38 -8.19 -23.28 -11.77
CA VAL A 38 -6.95 -22.50 -11.78
C VAL A 38 -6.75 -21.91 -13.17
N PRO A 39 -5.96 -20.81 -13.31
CA PRO A 39 -5.61 -20.25 -14.60
C PRO A 39 -4.99 -21.30 -15.53
N ALA A 40 -5.53 -21.44 -16.73
CA ALA A 40 -5.06 -22.44 -17.71
C ALA A 40 -3.59 -22.22 -18.12
N ASN A 41 -3.13 -20.98 -18.07
CA ASN A 41 -1.76 -20.56 -18.41
C ASN A 41 -0.83 -20.43 -17.20
N ALA A 42 -1.21 -20.95 -16.03
CA ALA A 42 -0.33 -20.97 -14.86
C ALA A 42 0.98 -21.71 -15.17
N GLU A 43 2.10 -21.16 -14.76
CA GLU A 43 3.41 -21.77 -14.98
C GLU A 43 3.54 -23.06 -14.15
N ILE A 44 3.15 -23.00 -12.87
CA ILE A 44 3.19 -24.12 -11.92
C ILE A 44 1.90 -24.10 -11.10
N VAL A 45 1.29 -25.26 -10.88
CA VAL A 45 0.15 -25.45 -9.98
C VAL A 45 0.51 -26.49 -8.94
N ILE A 46 0.40 -26.13 -7.68
CA ILE A 46 0.60 -27.01 -6.52
C ILE A 46 -0.78 -27.30 -5.92
N GLU A 47 -1.23 -28.52 -6.02
CA GLU A 47 -2.54 -28.96 -5.51
C GLU A 47 -2.38 -29.66 -4.18
N GLY A 48 -3.32 -29.46 -3.27
CA GLY A 48 -3.25 -30.10 -1.98
C GLY A 48 -4.37 -29.73 -1.02
N LYS A 49 -4.21 -30.10 0.23
CA LYS A 49 -5.18 -29.84 1.29
C LYS A 49 -4.47 -29.30 2.53
N VAL A 50 -5.03 -28.25 3.12
CA VAL A 50 -4.66 -27.83 4.47
C VAL A 50 -5.19 -28.86 5.46
N LEU A 51 -4.31 -29.47 6.25
CA LEU A 51 -4.69 -30.51 7.20
C LEU A 51 -5.35 -29.89 8.44
N PRO A 52 -6.58 -30.34 8.81
CA PRO A 52 -7.24 -29.80 9.98
C PRO A 52 -6.47 -30.21 11.25
N ASN A 53 -6.29 -29.27 12.17
CA ASN A 53 -5.63 -29.47 13.46
C ASN A 53 -4.17 -29.96 13.43
N VAL A 54 -3.54 -30.04 12.28
CA VAL A 54 -2.10 -30.32 12.16
C VAL A 54 -1.35 -28.98 12.08
N ARG A 55 -0.29 -28.88 12.87
CA ARG A 55 0.60 -27.71 12.91
C ARG A 55 2.04 -28.20 12.89
N GLU A 56 2.85 -27.57 12.05
CA GLU A 56 4.28 -27.82 11.93
C GLU A 56 5.06 -26.52 12.15
N GLU A 57 6.33 -26.65 12.51
CA GLU A 57 7.20 -25.51 12.68
C GLU A 57 7.54 -24.90 11.32
N GLU A 58 7.37 -23.57 11.21
CA GLU A 58 7.70 -22.78 10.04
C GLU A 58 8.58 -21.59 10.44
N GLY A 59 9.54 -21.28 9.61
CA GLY A 59 10.47 -20.17 9.85
C GLY A 59 11.85 -20.62 10.36
N PRO A 60 12.75 -19.63 10.66
CA PRO A 60 12.57 -18.22 10.38
C PRO A 60 12.70 -17.89 8.89
N PHE A 61 11.92 -16.93 8.39
CA PHE A 61 12.04 -16.45 7.01
C PHE A 61 11.82 -14.93 6.94
N GLY A 62 12.33 -14.30 5.88
CA GLY A 62 12.15 -12.88 5.64
C GLY A 62 10.72 -12.55 5.23
N GLU A 63 10.15 -11.48 5.78
CA GLU A 63 8.81 -11.02 5.50
C GLU A 63 8.82 -9.62 4.83
N PHE A 64 7.68 -9.23 4.27
CA PHE A 64 7.53 -7.94 3.57
C PHE A 64 7.79 -6.70 4.46
N THR A 65 7.81 -6.86 5.76
CA THR A 65 8.19 -5.82 6.74
C THR A 65 9.70 -5.59 6.86
N ASP A 66 10.50 -6.24 6.01
CA ASP A 66 11.98 -6.24 6.06
C ASP A 66 12.55 -6.76 7.39
N SER A 67 11.86 -7.71 7.98
CA SER A 67 12.25 -8.38 9.22
C SER A 67 12.02 -9.89 9.13
N TYR A 68 12.62 -10.65 10.03
CA TYR A 68 12.37 -12.08 10.10
C TYR A 68 11.09 -12.40 10.88
N VAL A 69 10.29 -13.33 10.34
CA VAL A 69 9.25 -14.02 11.11
C VAL A 69 9.93 -15.04 12.02
N PRO A 70 9.61 -15.08 13.33
CA PRO A 70 10.15 -16.11 14.23
C PRO A 70 9.61 -17.48 13.86
N ILE A 71 10.23 -18.53 14.40
CA ILE A 71 9.72 -19.90 14.26
C ILE A 71 8.36 -19.98 14.96
N MET A 72 7.33 -20.33 14.19
CA MET A 72 5.95 -20.45 14.65
C MET A 72 5.35 -21.80 14.22
N LYS A 73 4.31 -22.23 14.92
CA LYS A 73 3.53 -23.40 14.50
C LYS A 73 2.44 -22.96 13.53
N ASN A 74 2.55 -23.37 12.28
CA ASN A 74 1.61 -23.01 11.22
C ASN A 74 0.89 -24.24 10.64
N HIS A 75 -0.10 -24.01 9.79
CA HIS A 75 -0.90 -25.05 9.16
C HIS A 75 -0.04 -25.90 8.20
N ALA A 76 -0.16 -27.22 8.31
CA ALA A 76 0.48 -28.12 7.36
C ALA A 76 -0.36 -28.24 6.07
N PHE A 77 0.29 -28.10 4.92
CA PHE A 77 -0.31 -28.29 3.60
C PHE A 77 0.20 -29.57 2.97
N GLN A 78 -0.71 -30.54 2.78
CA GLN A 78 -0.38 -31.81 2.14
C GLN A 78 -0.52 -31.70 0.61
N VAL A 79 0.60 -31.72 -0.10
CA VAL A 79 0.63 -31.70 -1.57
C VAL A 79 0.10 -33.02 -2.11
N THR A 80 -0.82 -32.95 -3.09
CA THR A 80 -1.39 -34.12 -3.77
C THR A 80 -0.96 -34.20 -5.24
N ALA A 81 -0.65 -33.05 -5.87
CA ALA A 81 -0.08 -33.00 -7.20
C ALA A 81 0.72 -31.71 -7.40
N ILE A 82 1.70 -31.77 -8.29
CA ILE A 82 2.38 -30.61 -8.84
C ILE A 82 2.30 -30.76 -10.35
N THR A 83 1.68 -29.78 -11.01
CA THR A 83 1.62 -29.70 -12.46
C THR A 83 2.30 -28.43 -12.93
N HIS A 84 2.91 -28.47 -14.12
CA HIS A 84 3.62 -27.32 -14.66
C HIS A 84 3.56 -27.30 -16.19
N ARG A 85 3.79 -26.16 -16.78
CA ARG A 85 4.00 -26.01 -18.22
C ARG A 85 5.28 -26.74 -18.65
N LYS A 86 5.36 -27.08 -19.92
CA LYS A 86 6.52 -27.77 -20.48
C LYS A 86 7.82 -26.95 -20.32
N ASP A 87 7.71 -25.62 -20.48
CA ASP A 87 8.79 -24.66 -20.34
C ASP A 87 8.42 -23.64 -19.25
N ALA A 88 8.17 -24.15 -18.02
CA ALA A 88 7.71 -23.33 -16.91
C ALA A 88 8.82 -22.41 -16.39
N PHE A 89 8.47 -21.17 -16.12
CA PHE A 89 9.30 -20.23 -15.39
C PHE A 89 8.91 -20.24 -13.91
N TRP A 90 9.92 -20.16 -13.04
CA TRP A 90 9.71 -19.86 -11.64
C TRP A 90 9.95 -18.38 -11.40
N HIS A 91 8.90 -17.67 -11.02
CA HIS A 91 8.99 -16.27 -10.62
C HIS A 91 8.94 -16.19 -9.10
N ASP A 92 10.01 -15.74 -8.51
CA ASP A 92 10.11 -15.50 -7.08
C ASP A 92 10.08 -13.99 -6.80
N ILE A 93 9.51 -13.62 -5.65
CA ILE A 93 9.43 -12.23 -5.21
C ILE A 93 10.22 -12.11 -3.91
N TYR A 94 11.17 -11.19 -3.90
CA TYR A 94 11.89 -10.86 -2.67
C TYR A 94 10.95 -10.13 -1.71
N ALA A 95 10.67 -10.77 -0.56
CA ALA A 95 9.78 -10.22 0.46
C ALA A 95 10.30 -8.86 0.97
N GLY A 96 9.44 -7.84 1.01
CA GLY A 96 9.81 -6.47 1.34
C GLY A 96 10.51 -5.70 0.20
N GLY A 97 10.71 -6.34 -0.95
CA GLY A 97 11.24 -5.67 -2.13
C GLY A 97 10.24 -4.69 -2.76
N ARG A 98 10.75 -3.81 -3.63
CA ARG A 98 9.90 -2.83 -4.34
C ARG A 98 8.75 -3.47 -5.13
N GLU A 99 9.02 -4.62 -5.74
CA GLU A 99 8.02 -5.35 -6.52
C GLU A 99 6.87 -5.82 -5.64
N ASP A 100 7.18 -6.41 -4.49
CA ASP A 100 6.23 -6.87 -3.50
C ASP A 100 5.38 -5.70 -2.94
N LEU A 101 6.06 -4.68 -2.40
CA LEU A 101 5.40 -3.54 -1.77
C LEU A 101 4.56 -2.70 -2.75
N ASN A 102 4.99 -2.55 -4.00
CA ASN A 102 4.20 -1.85 -5.02
C ASN A 102 2.90 -2.61 -5.36
N LEU A 103 2.95 -3.94 -5.40
CA LEU A 103 1.76 -4.75 -5.66
C LEU A 103 0.76 -4.68 -4.50
N LEU A 104 1.24 -4.61 -3.26
CA LEU A 104 0.40 -4.43 -2.07
C LEU A 104 -0.13 -3.00 -1.95
N GLY A 105 0.64 -2.01 -2.37
CA GLY A 105 0.29 -0.59 -2.24
C GLY A 105 -0.92 -0.19 -3.08
N LEU A 106 -1.01 -0.63 -4.31
CA LEU A 106 -2.03 -0.18 -5.26
C LEU A 106 -3.49 -0.48 -4.85
N PRO A 107 -3.84 -1.68 -4.33
CA PRO A 107 -5.18 -1.90 -3.77
C PRO A 107 -5.48 -0.99 -2.59
N ILE A 108 -4.49 -0.72 -1.74
CA ILE A 108 -4.63 0.17 -0.58
C ILE A 108 -4.89 1.60 -1.05
N GLU A 109 -4.13 2.11 -2.02
CA GLU A 109 -4.33 3.43 -2.63
C GLU A 109 -5.76 3.57 -3.18
N SER A 110 -6.24 2.55 -3.88
CA SER A 110 -7.59 2.51 -4.44
C SER A 110 -8.67 2.53 -3.35
N GLU A 111 -8.51 1.76 -2.29
CA GLU A 111 -9.44 1.70 -1.17
C GLU A 111 -9.49 3.02 -0.41
N VAL A 112 -8.32 3.58 -0.09
CA VAL A 112 -8.20 4.90 0.54
C VAL A 112 -8.87 5.96 -0.33
N PHE A 113 -8.55 6.02 -1.63
CA PHE A 113 -9.15 6.98 -2.55
C PHE A 113 -10.68 6.88 -2.57
N ASN A 114 -11.23 5.66 -2.66
CA ASN A 114 -12.67 5.42 -2.66
C ASN A 114 -13.36 5.88 -1.38
N HIS A 115 -12.68 5.83 -0.24
CA HIS A 115 -13.19 6.32 1.04
C HIS A 115 -13.17 7.84 1.14
N ILE A 116 -12.03 8.45 0.85
CA ILE A 116 -11.84 9.90 1.05
C ILE A 116 -12.67 10.74 0.10
N ARG A 117 -12.97 10.27 -1.11
CA ARG A 117 -13.83 10.99 -2.07
C ARG A 117 -15.28 11.19 -1.60
N LYS A 118 -15.67 10.58 -0.49
CA LYS A 118 -16.97 10.83 0.16
C LYS A 118 -16.95 12.12 0.98
N PHE A 119 -15.77 12.64 1.34
CA PHE A 119 -15.55 13.81 2.19
C PHE A 119 -14.81 14.95 1.47
N ALA A 120 -14.21 14.66 0.35
CA ALA A 120 -13.60 15.63 -0.55
C ALA A 120 -14.03 15.31 -1.98
N THR A 121 -14.18 16.35 -2.82
CA THR A 121 -14.49 16.10 -4.22
C THR A 121 -13.34 15.36 -4.89
N PRO A 122 -13.60 14.44 -5.83
CA PRO A 122 -12.53 13.72 -6.52
C PRO A 122 -11.47 14.63 -7.15
N GLU A 123 -11.88 15.84 -7.63
CA GLU A 123 -10.98 16.82 -8.23
C GLU A 123 -10.06 17.49 -7.21
N ASP A 124 -10.37 17.39 -5.92
CA ASP A 124 -9.53 17.95 -4.84
C ASP A 124 -8.47 16.96 -4.37
N ILE A 125 -8.65 15.66 -4.61
CA ILE A 125 -7.66 14.63 -4.33
C ILE A 125 -6.83 14.40 -5.59
N LEU A 126 -5.58 14.79 -5.55
CA LEU A 126 -4.70 14.78 -6.73
C LEU A 126 -3.89 13.49 -6.84
N ASP A 127 -3.50 12.90 -5.71
CA ASP A 127 -2.78 11.64 -5.66
C ASP A 127 -2.94 10.98 -4.28
N VAL A 128 -2.89 9.66 -4.25
CA VAL A 128 -2.87 8.83 -3.05
C VAL A 128 -1.76 7.81 -3.23
N TYR A 129 -0.79 7.80 -2.35
CA TYR A 129 0.35 6.92 -2.42
C TYR A 129 0.49 6.13 -1.11
N ALA A 130 0.51 4.80 -1.20
CA ALA A 130 0.82 3.95 -0.06
C ALA A 130 2.31 4.11 0.27
N ALA A 131 2.56 4.69 1.45
CA ALA A 131 3.93 4.94 1.92
C ALA A 131 4.74 3.63 1.97
N PRO A 132 6.07 3.71 1.99
CA PRO A 132 6.91 2.53 2.12
C PRO A 132 6.38 1.58 3.20
N PHE A 133 6.42 0.27 2.93
CA PHE A 133 5.89 -0.80 3.79
C PHE A 133 4.36 -0.81 3.98
N VAL A 134 3.61 -0.08 3.15
CA VAL A 134 2.14 -0.12 3.01
C VAL A 134 1.32 0.13 4.30
N PHE A 135 1.96 0.52 5.39
CA PHE A 135 1.31 0.88 6.66
C PHE A 135 0.99 2.35 6.78
N GLY A 136 1.44 3.15 5.84
CA GLY A 136 1.15 4.56 5.74
C GLY A 136 0.51 4.93 4.41
N CYS A 137 0.01 6.16 4.35
CA CYS A 137 -0.53 6.72 3.13
C CYS A 137 -0.23 8.22 3.07
N PHE A 138 0.27 8.67 1.93
CA PHE A 138 0.47 10.08 1.62
C PHE A 138 -0.61 10.54 0.65
N ILE A 139 -1.28 11.64 0.96
CA ILE A 139 -2.41 12.15 0.17
C ILE A 139 -2.09 13.58 -0.25
N ARG A 140 -2.00 13.79 -1.56
CA ARG A 140 -1.85 15.10 -2.15
C ARG A 140 -3.21 15.67 -2.51
N MET A 141 -3.52 16.87 -2.01
CA MET A 141 -4.82 17.46 -2.24
C MET A 141 -4.75 18.97 -2.54
N ARG A 142 -5.80 19.46 -3.19
CA ARG A 142 -6.10 20.89 -3.32
C ARG A 142 -7.05 21.30 -2.20
N LYS A 143 -6.51 21.85 -1.11
CA LYS A 143 -7.28 22.28 0.03
C LYS A 143 -8.16 23.51 -0.31
N LYS A 144 -9.46 23.43 -0.05
CA LYS A 144 -10.45 24.50 -0.25
C LYS A 144 -10.95 25.12 1.05
N SER A 145 -10.89 24.38 2.16
CA SER A 145 -11.24 24.86 3.52
C SER A 145 -10.26 24.33 4.55
N GLU A 146 -10.12 24.98 5.70
CA GLU A 146 -9.15 24.62 6.73
C GLU A 146 -9.46 23.29 7.45
N ASP A 147 -10.71 22.88 7.46
CA ASP A 147 -11.18 21.62 8.07
C ASP A 147 -11.04 20.40 7.13
N GLN A 148 -10.95 20.64 5.81
CA GLN A 148 -10.96 19.58 4.81
C GLN A 148 -9.83 18.54 4.99
N PRO A 149 -8.55 18.91 5.27
CA PRO A 149 -7.49 17.92 5.50
C PRO A 149 -7.78 16.98 6.65
N LYS A 150 -8.38 17.47 7.74
CA LYS A 150 -8.72 16.62 8.90
C LYS A 150 -9.82 15.62 8.58
N ASN A 151 -10.82 16.01 7.79
CA ASN A 151 -11.85 15.10 7.30
C ASN A 151 -11.27 14.02 6.39
N VAL A 152 -10.32 14.38 5.53
CA VAL A 152 -9.57 13.43 4.69
C VAL A 152 -8.75 12.47 5.53
N LEU A 153 -8.02 12.97 6.55
CA LEU A 153 -7.25 12.15 7.48
C LEU A 153 -8.13 11.11 8.19
N LEU A 154 -9.24 11.53 8.79
CA LEU A 154 -10.18 10.63 9.49
C LEU A 154 -10.72 9.55 8.55
N SER A 155 -11.12 9.94 7.34
CA SER A 155 -11.66 9.01 6.35
C SER A 155 -10.59 8.01 5.88
N ALA A 156 -9.38 8.46 5.61
CA ALA A 156 -8.27 7.62 5.19
C ALA A 156 -7.85 6.63 6.28
N LEU A 157 -7.74 7.07 7.54
CA LEU A 157 -7.40 6.22 8.68
C LEU A 157 -8.47 5.14 8.95
N ALA A 158 -9.73 5.40 8.60
CA ALA A 158 -10.83 4.45 8.74
C ALA A 158 -10.98 3.50 7.53
N SER A 159 -10.34 3.79 6.40
CA SER A 159 -10.57 3.07 5.14
C SER A 159 -10.00 1.66 5.12
N TYR A 160 -8.81 1.48 5.66
CA TYR A 160 -8.09 0.21 5.61
C TYR A 160 -7.44 -0.14 6.95
N ALA A 161 -7.58 -1.41 7.36
CA ALA A 161 -7.10 -1.82 8.69
C ALA A 161 -5.60 -1.59 8.88
N TRP A 162 -4.79 -1.84 7.86
CA TRP A 162 -3.33 -1.71 7.94
C TRP A 162 -2.82 -0.26 7.90
N THR A 163 -3.62 0.69 7.45
CA THR A 163 -3.20 2.10 7.44
C THR A 163 -3.04 2.61 8.86
N GLN A 164 -1.81 2.70 9.32
CA GLN A 164 -1.44 3.16 10.66
C GLN A 164 -1.27 4.67 10.73
N PHE A 165 -0.70 5.27 9.67
CA PHE A 165 -0.53 6.71 9.60
C PHE A 165 -0.90 7.27 8.23
N VAL A 166 -1.33 8.53 8.23
CA VAL A 166 -1.66 9.26 7.01
C VAL A 166 -1.06 10.65 7.09
N VAL A 167 -0.48 11.12 6.00
CA VAL A 167 -0.04 12.50 5.84
C VAL A 167 -0.78 13.14 4.69
N VAL A 168 -1.41 14.29 4.95
CA VAL A 168 -2.05 15.09 3.90
C VAL A 168 -1.17 16.29 3.58
N VAL A 169 -0.92 16.52 2.30
CA VAL A 169 -0.04 17.58 1.79
C VAL A 169 -0.73 18.39 0.69
N ASP A 170 -0.20 19.59 0.43
CA ASP A 170 -0.67 20.46 -0.66
C ASP A 170 -0.27 19.94 -2.05
N GLU A 171 -0.83 20.57 -3.08
CA GLU A 171 -0.67 20.21 -4.49
C GLU A 171 0.78 20.37 -5.04
N ASP A 172 1.64 21.11 -4.35
CA ASP A 172 3.04 21.36 -4.73
C ASP A 172 4.03 20.34 -4.14
N VAL A 173 3.55 19.30 -3.46
CA VAL A 173 4.36 18.25 -2.83
C VAL A 173 4.27 16.95 -3.63
N ASP A 174 5.41 16.35 -3.93
CA ASP A 174 5.44 15.01 -4.52
C ASP A 174 5.32 13.94 -3.43
N VAL A 175 4.16 13.27 -3.38
CA VAL A 175 3.90 12.21 -2.39
C VAL A 175 4.72 10.94 -2.63
N ARG A 176 5.35 10.80 -3.81
CA ARG A 176 6.20 9.67 -4.14
C ARG A 176 7.67 9.89 -3.75
N ASP A 177 8.03 11.12 -3.39
CA ASP A 177 9.31 11.45 -2.78
C ASP A 177 9.15 11.65 -1.25
N PRO A 178 9.63 10.70 -0.42
CA PRO A 178 9.55 10.83 1.04
C PRO A 178 10.24 12.09 1.58
N ASN A 179 11.29 12.59 0.92
CA ASN A 179 11.99 13.80 1.35
C ASN A 179 11.09 15.03 1.15
N ASP A 180 10.28 15.03 0.11
CA ASP A 180 9.34 16.09 -0.18
C ASP A 180 8.21 16.14 0.85
N VAL A 181 7.68 14.97 1.21
CA VAL A 181 6.69 14.83 2.28
C VAL A 181 7.27 15.28 3.63
N LEU A 182 8.49 14.87 3.97
CA LEU A 182 9.17 15.29 5.18
C LEU A 182 9.40 16.81 5.21
N TRP A 183 9.76 17.40 4.06
CA TRP A 183 9.87 18.86 3.94
C TRP A 183 8.53 19.55 4.27
N ALA A 184 7.42 19.05 3.73
CA ALA A 184 6.09 19.61 4.01
C ALA A 184 5.74 19.51 5.51
N ILE A 185 5.99 18.37 6.13
CA ILE A 185 5.78 18.18 7.58
C ILE A 185 6.58 19.19 8.38
N GLN A 186 7.87 19.35 8.10
CA GLN A 186 8.76 20.23 8.88
C GLN A 186 8.43 21.71 8.70
N THR A 187 7.89 22.10 7.55
CA THR A 187 7.69 23.51 7.23
C THR A 187 6.27 24.01 7.41
N ARG A 188 5.26 23.10 7.42
CA ARG A 188 3.84 23.47 7.41
C ARG A 188 3.05 22.94 8.60
N CYS A 189 3.48 21.83 9.21
CA CYS A 189 2.77 21.22 10.33
C CYS A 189 3.09 21.93 11.67
N CYS A 190 2.05 22.28 12.41
CA CYS A 190 2.13 22.67 13.82
C CYS A 190 1.68 21.48 14.66
N PRO A 191 2.57 20.77 15.38
CA PRO A 191 2.26 19.49 16.03
C PRO A 191 1.06 19.53 16.98
N GLU A 192 0.89 20.59 17.75
CA GLU A 192 -0.23 20.72 18.70
C GLU A 192 -1.62 20.77 18.02
N ARG A 193 -1.66 21.23 16.79
CA ARG A 193 -2.93 21.43 16.06
C ARG A 193 -3.13 20.42 14.94
N ASP A 194 -2.05 20.04 14.27
CA ASP A 194 -2.08 19.39 12.97
C ASP A 194 -1.76 17.88 13.06
N ILE A 195 -1.38 17.38 14.25
CA ILE A 195 -1.23 15.95 14.50
C ILE A 195 -2.47 15.41 15.22
N MET A 196 -3.01 14.34 14.69
CA MET A 196 -4.14 13.60 15.24
C MET A 196 -3.67 12.22 15.67
N VAL A 197 -3.89 11.84 16.92
CA VAL A 197 -3.63 10.49 17.42
C VAL A 197 -4.95 9.86 17.85
N ILE A 198 -5.21 8.65 17.38
CA ILE A 198 -6.42 7.87 17.68
C ILE A 198 -5.97 6.59 18.39
N PRO A 199 -5.97 6.56 19.74
CA PRO A 199 -5.56 5.38 20.49
C PRO A 199 -6.64 4.29 20.45
N GLY A 200 -6.23 3.04 20.67
CA GLY A 200 -7.14 1.91 20.88
C GLY A 200 -7.92 1.44 19.65
N VAL A 201 -7.52 1.85 18.44
CA VAL A 201 -8.11 1.34 17.21
C VAL A 201 -7.22 0.28 16.58
N SER A 202 -7.84 -0.68 15.89
CA SER A 202 -7.14 -1.76 15.20
C SER A 202 -6.25 -1.21 14.09
N SER A 203 -5.02 -1.71 14.05
CA SER A 203 -4.05 -1.45 13.00
C SER A 203 -3.26 -2.74 12.72
N TYR A 204 -2.34 -2.72 11.74
CA TYR A 204 -1.49 -3.89 11.52
C TYR A 204 -0.53 -4.07 12.70
N THR A 205 -0.53 -5.28 13.26
CA THR A 205 0.47 -5.70 14.24
C THR A 205 0.93 -7.10 13.89
N ARG A 206 2.23 -7.33 13.94
CA ARG A 206 2.77 -8.68 13.88
C ARG A 206 2.34 -9.47 15.11
N GLU A 207 2.09 -10.77 14.93
CA GLU A 207 1.60 -11.64 16.01
C GLU A 207 2.57 -11.78 17.18
N ASP A 208 3.87 -11.62 16.91
CA ASP A 208 4.95 -11.68 17.90
C ASP A 208 5.16 -10.38 18.68
N VAL A 209 4.57 -9.27 18.22
CA VAL A 209 4.70 -7.93 18.84
C VAL A 209 3.35 -7.41 19.32
N LYS A 210 2.34 -8.27 19.41
CA LYS A 210 0.97 -7.88 19.79
C LYS A 210 0.90 -7.23 21.16
N GLU A 211 0.92 -5.90 21.14
CA GLU A 211 0.10 -5.15 22.07
C GLU A 211 -1.25 -4.90 21.40
N GLU A 212 -2.33 -5.26 22.06
CA GLU A 212 -3.68 -5.06 21.52
C GLU A 212 -3.90 -3.57 21.26
N ASN A 213 -4.35 -3.23 20.03
CA ASN A 213 -4.81 -1.89 19.68
C ASN A 213 -3.74 -0.80 19.73
N VAL A 214 -2.74 -0.89 18.86
CA VAL A 214 -1.65 0.11 18.74
C VAL A 214 -2.10 1.53 18.39
N GLY A 215 -3.31 1.69 17.81
CA GLY A 215 -3.81 3.01 17.40
C GLY A 215 -3.32 3.47 16.03
N LYS A 216 -3.76 4.67 15.66
CA LYS A 216 -3.45 5.31 14.36
C LYS A 216 -3.13 6.78 14.57
N PHE A 217 -2.42 7.39 13.61
CA PHE A 217 -2.18 8.83 13.65
C PHE A 217 -2.23 9.47 12.25
N GLY A 218 -2.55 10.77 12.22
CA GLY A 218 -2.59 11.55 11.00
C GLY A 218 -1.88 12.89 11.15
N ILE A 219 -1.29 13.37 10.08
CA ILE A 219 -0.58 14.65 10.02
C ILE A 219 -1.19 15.50 8.91
N ASP A 220 -1.68 16.69 9.26
CA ASP A 220 -1.98 17.74 8.31
C ASP A 220 -0.70 18.56 8.05
N ALA A 221 -0.09 18.35 6.92
CA ALA A 221 1.08 19.09 6.46
C ALA A 221 0.73 20.06 5.31
N THR A 222 -0.49 20.63 5.34
CA THR A 222 -0.94 21.62 4.38
C THR A 222 -0.75 23.05 4.91
N ALA A 223 -0.43 23.98 4.02
CA ALA A 223 -0.33 25.38 4.36
C ALA A 223 -1.71 26.00 4.68
N PRO A 224 -1.83 26.90 5.66
CA PRO A 224 -3.05 27.68 5.87
C PRO A 224 -3.44 28.45 4.61
N ILE A 225 -4.71 28.41 4.22
CA ILE A 225 -5.19 29.04 2.98
C ILE A 225 -4.86 30.55 2.95
N SER A 226 -5.07 31.22 4.08
CA SER A 226 -4.79 32.65 4.21
C SER A 226 -3.31 33.03 4.11
N LYS A 227 -2.41 32.05 4.27
CA LYS A 227 -0.95 32.24 4.30
C LYS A 227 -0.23 31.48 3.19
N ARG A 228 -0.94 30.92 2.20
CA ARG A 228 -0.32 30.14 1.12
C ARG A 228 0.81 30.88 0.40
N TYR A 229 0.72 32.20 0.28
CA TYR A 229 1.75 33.01 -0.34
C TYR A 229 3.10 32.96 0.39
N ILE A 230 3.11 32.72 1.72
CA ILE A 230 4.33 32.58 2.53
C ILE A 230 4.96 31.19 2.33
N TYR A 231 4.13 30.18 2.12
CA TYR A 231 4.55 28.78 1.98
C TYR A 231 4.82 28.35 0.54
N LYS A 232 4.75 29.31 -0.41
CA LYS A 232 5.05 29.03 -1.82
C LYS A 232 6.50 28.58 -1.97
N ARG A 233 6.70 27.46 -2.65
CA ARG A 233 8.04 26.97 -2.95
C ARG A 233 8.84 27.96 -3.77
N ARG A 234 10.10 28.06 -3.43
CA ARG A 234 11.07 28.80 -4.26
C ARG A 234 11.32 27.99 -5.53
N THR A 235 11.06 28.60 -6.67
CA THR A 235 11.43 28.03 -7.96
C THR A 235 12.88 28.42 -8.29
N ASN A 236 13.72 27.43 -8.57
CA ASN A 236 15.03 27.63 -9.15
C ASN A 236 14.84 27.80 -10.67
N CYS A 237 14.80 29.04 -11.15
CA CYS A 237 14.69 29.31 -12.59
C CYS A 237 15.96 28.98 -13.38
N MET A 238 16.99 28.43 -12.79
CA MET A 238 18.29 28.15 -13.39
C MET A 238 18.68 26.69 -13.50
N GLU A 239 17.87 25.78 -12.92
CA GLU A 239 18.20 24.32 -12.90
C GLU A 239 18.43 23.73 -14.29
N ASP A 240 17.67 24.18 -15.29
CA ASP A 240 17.78 23.68 -16.67
C ASP A 240 18.90 24.36 -17.50
N LYS A 241 19.67 25.29 -16.91
CA LYS A 241 20.66 26.09 -17.62
C LYS A 241 22.08 25.94 -17.11
N VAL A 242 22.30 25.13 -16.11
CA VAL A 242 23.60 24.98 -15.45
C VAL A 242 24.08 23.54 -15.61
N GLU A 243 25.08 23.36 -16.46
CA GLU A 243 25.79 22.08 -16.57
C GLU A 243 26.99 22.08 -15.62
N ILE A 244 27.19 21.00 -14.87
CA ILE A 244 28.36 20.85 -13.96
C ILE A 244 29.67 21.01 -14.73
N SER A 245 29.70 20.56 -15.98
CA SER A 245 30.84 20.74 -16.90
C SER A 245 31.26 22.18 -17.14
N ASP A 246 30.36 23.15 -16.91
CA ASP A 246 30.70 24.58 -17.06
C ASP A 246 31.54 25.10 -15.90
N TYR A 247 31.53 24.40 -14.76
CA TYR A 247 32.21 24.80 -13.51
C TYR A 247 33.34 23.87 -13.11
N TYR A 248 33.36 22.66 -13.61
CA TYR A 248 34.39 21.66 -13.30
C TYR A 248 35.06 21.17 -14.57
N LYS A 249 36.35 21.57 -14.75
CA LYS A 249 37.26 20.98 -15.74
C LYS A 249 38.14 20.01 -14.97
N PRO A 250 38.12 18.69 -15.27
CA PRO A 250 39.01 17.72 -14.65
C PRO A 250 40.50 18.01 -14.96
#